data_0bbfbdbb76d573d16d2da7f958f4c53d
#
_entry.id   0bbfbdbb76d573d16d2da7f958f4c53d
#
_cell.length_a   1.000
_cell.length_b   1.000
_cell.length_c   1.000
_cell.angle_alpha   90.00
_cell.angle_beta   90.00
_cell.angle_gamma   90.00
#
_symmetry.space_group_name_H-M   'P 1'
#
loop_
_entity.id
_entity.type
_entity.pdbx_description
1 polymer ?
#
loop_
_entity_poly.entity_id
_entity_poly.type
_entity_poly.pdbx_seq_one_letter_code
_entity_poly.pdbx_strand_id
1 'polypeptide(L)'
;MDNAQESLRLHEEWQGKLDTVPKMEIKTREDLALAYTPGVAEPCKKIAADPALAYTYTQKANTIAVVSDGSAVLGLGNIGPLAAMPVMEGKCALFKAFGNVNAVPICLDTQDVDEIVETVKRLAPAFGGINLEDISAPRCFEIENRLIDELDIPVFHDDQHGTAIVVLSGVINALRLTGKKKEECRVIVNGAGSAGIAIAKLMLSYGFKNLILCDKCGIICSKSEGTTDAQRAMLKVTNLADEEGSLSDAMRGADIFVGVSAPNIVSEEMVSSMNDDAILFAMANPVPEIYPDVARRAGARVVGTGRSDFPNQINNVVAFPGIFKGALEARATRITHDMKLAAASALAALVSDEELCEDFIMPEPFDPRAVEAVAAAVRNCVAD
;
A
#
# COMPACT_ATOMS: atom_id res chain seq x y z
N MET A 1 -10.93 -20.01 -21.24
CA MET A 1 -9.99 -19.01 -21.79
C MET A 1 -8.94 -18.75 -20.74
N ASP A 2 -7.68 -18.60 -21.14
CA ASP A 2 -6.65 -18.17 -20.21
C ASP A 2 -6.93 -16.71 -19.79
N ASN A 3 -6.83 -16.41 -18.50
CA ASN A 3 -7.11 -15.06 -17.95
C ASN A 3 -6.31 -13.96 -18.66
N ALA A 4 -5.11 -14.28 -19.16
CA ALA A 4 -4.27 -13.32 -19.88
C ALA A 4 -4.87 -12.93 -21.24
N GLN A 5 -5.36 -13.91 -22.00
CA GLN A 5 -6.00 -13.66 -23.30
C GLN A 5 -7.32 -12.92 -23.15
N GLU A 6 -8.11 -13.27 -22.14
CA GLU A 6 -9.38 -12.58 -21.86
C GLU A 6 -9.12 -11.13 -21.40
N SER A 7 -8.09 -10.91 -20.58
CA SER A 7 -7.69 -9.56 -20.18
C SER A 7 -7.32 -8.69 -21.39
N LEU A 8 -6.53 -9.20 -22.33
CA LEU A 8 -6.17 -8.46 -23.56
C LEU A 8 -7.41 -8.10 -24.37
N ARG A 9 -8.32 -9.06 -24.59
CA ARG A 9 -9.57 -8.84 -25.32
C ARG A 9 -10.43 -7.75 -24.68
N LEU A 10 -10.58 -7.80 -23.35
CA LEU A 10 -11.36 -6.81 -22.61
C LEU A 10 -10.73 -5.42 -22.63
N HIS A 11 -9.39 -5.32 -22.53
CA HIS A 11 -8.71 -4.01 -22.62
C HIS A 11 -8.85 -3.38 -24.01
N GLU A 12 -8.85 -4.18 -25.07
CA GLU A 12 -9.14 -3.71 -26.44
C GLU A 12 -10.58 -3.23 -26.57
N GLU A 13 -11.55 -3.98 -26.01
CA GLU A 13 -12.97 -3.62 -26.03
C GLU A 13 -13.25 -2.35 -25.22
N TRP A 14 -12.70 -2.22 -24.03
CA TRP A 14 -12.91 -1.07 -23.15
C TRP A 14 -12.23 0.21 -23.65
N GLN A 15 -11.13 0.10 -24.39
CA GLN A 15 -10.30 1.25 -24.80
C GLN A 15 -9.88 2.15 -23.63
N GLY A 16 -9.54 1.53 -22.49
CA GLY A 16 -9.29 2.16 -21.21
C GLY A 16 -10.35 1.78 -20.17
N LYS A 17 -9.97 1.80 -18.89
CA LYS A 17 -10.85 1.41 -17.76
C LYS A 17 -11.63 2.58 -17.17
N LEU A 18 -11.32 3.80 -17.59
CA LEU A 18 -11.85 5.02 -17.01
C LEU A 18 -12.60 5.84 -18.05
N ASP A 19 -13.68 6.47 -17.61
CA ASP A 19 -14.43 7.45 -18.39
C ASP A 19 -14.65 8.71 -17.55
N THR A 20 -14.80 9.86 -18.21
CA THR A 20 -15.10 11.12 -17.55
C THR A 20 -16.56 11.47 -17.76
N VAL A 21 -17.33 11.36 -16.69
CA VAL A 21 -18.77 11.65 -16.70
C VAL A 21 -19.04 12.93 -15.90
N PRO A 22 -19.67 13.95 -16.47
CA PRO A 22 -20.09 15.15 -15.74
C PRO A 22 -21.20 14.80 -14.74
N LYS A 23 -21.17 15.46 -13.58
CA LYS A 23 -22.23 15.29 -12.53
C LYS A 23 -23.56 15.92 -12.88
N MET A 24 -23.59 16.73 -13.93
CA MET A 24 -24.77 17.48 -14.36
C MET A 24 -24.96 17.31 -15.86
N GLU A 25 -26.18 17.45 -16.31
CA GLU A 25 -26.52 17.51 -17.73
C GLU A 25 -26.42 18.95 -18.24
N ILE A 26 -26.00 19.14 -19.47
CA ILE A 26 -25.97 20.42 -20.17
C ILE A 26 -26.83 20.25 -21.42
N LYS A 27 -28.11 20.63 -21.34
CA LYS A 27 -29.09 20.47 -22.42
C LYS A 27 -29.70 21.78 -22.88
N THR A 28 -29.64 22.82 -22.04
CA THR A 28 -30.24 24.11 -22.27
C THR A 28 -29.23 25.24 -22.23
N ARG A 29 -29.61 26.40 -22.70
CA ARG A 29 -28.79 27.63 -22.57
C ARG A 29 -28.61 28.05 -21.12
N GLU A 30 -29.61 27.76 -20.29
CA GLU A 30 -29.56 28.04 -18.86
C GLU A 30 -28.56 27.12 -18.16
N ASP A 31 -28.57 25.83 -18.44
CA ASP A 31 -27.57 24.89 -17.93
C ASP A 31 -26.16 25.32 -18.32
N LEU A 32 -25.97 25.74 -19.58
CA LEU A 32 -24.67 26.23 -20.06
C LEU A 32 -24.24 27.50 -19.32
N ALA A 33 -25.16 28.42 -19.07
CA ALA A 33 -24.87 29.67 -18.38
C ALA A 33 -24.49 29.43 -16.92
N LEU A 34 -25.08 28.44 -16.26
CA LEU A 34 -24.74 28.05 -14.89
C LEU A 34 -23.45 27.25 -14.81
N ALA A 35 -23.26 26.28 -15.73
CA ALA A 35 -22.11 25.40 -15.72
C ALA A 35 -20.82 26.07 -16.18
N TYR A 36 -20.93 27.06 -17.06
CA TYR A 36 -19.78 27.73 -17.67
C TYR A 36 -19.96 29.25 -17.63
N THR A 37 -20.11 29.92 -18.78
CA THR A 37 -20.16 31.39 -18.82
C THR A 37 -21.61 31.90 -18.92
N PRO A 38 -22.03 32.85 -18.03
CA PRO A 38 -21.26 33.67 -17.09
C PRO A 38 -21.19 33.13 -15.65
N GLY A 39 -21.99 32.13 -15.26
CA GLY A 39 -22.20 31.71 -13.88
C GLY A 39 -20.92 31.24 -13.17
N VAL A 40 -20.01 30.56 -13.89
CA VAL A 40 -18.76 30.05 -13.34
C VAL A 40 -17.84 31.13 -12.75
N ALA A 41 -18.04 32.40 -13.09
CA ALA A 41 -17.26 33.51 -12.52
C ALA A 41 -17.47 33.65 -10.99
N GLU A 42 -18.63 33.28 -10.47
CA GLU A 42 -18.90 33.43 -9.01
C GLU A 42 -18.10 32.45 -8.16
N PRO A 43 -18.09 31.12 -8.38
CA PRO A 43 -17.20 30.23 -7.65
C PRO A 43 -15.71 30.59 -7.85
N CYS A 44 -15.28 31.05 -9.03
CA CYS A 44 -13.90 31.52 -9.24
C CYS A 44 -13.53 32.70 -8.33
N LYS A 45 -14.39 33.70 -8.20
CA LYS A 45 -14.18 34.85 -7.29
C LYS A 45 -14.13 34.42 -5.84
N LYS A 46 -14.99 33.47 -5.45
CA LYS A 46 -15.01 32.94 -4.08
C LYS A 46 -13.71 32.20 -3.75
N ILE A 47 -13.23 31.33 -4.63
CA ILE A 47 -11.99 30.60 -4.44
C ILE A 47 -10.78 31.56 -4.44
N ALA A 48 -10.77 32.59 -5.31
CA ALA A 48 -9.72 33.59 -5.33
C ALA A 48 -9.63 34.40 -4.02
N ALA A 49 -10.77 34.63 -3.36
CA ALA A 49 -10.82 35.30 -2.07
C ALA A 49 -10.48 34.37 -0.88
N ASP A 50 -10.85 33.09 -0.98
CA ASP A 50 -10.59 32.04 0.02
C ASP A 50 -10.26 30.72 -0.69
N PRO A 51 -8.97 30.37 -0.82
CA PRO A 51 -8.54 29.13 -1.51
C PRO A 51 -9.12 27.83 -0.89
N ALA A 52 -9.50 27.83 0.38
CA ALA A 52 -10.11 26.65 1.03
C ALA A 52 -11.45 26.27 0.36
N LEU A 53 -12.13 27.22 -0.25
CA LEU A 53 -13.38 26.99 -1.00
C LEU A 53 -13.18 26.16 -2.29
N ALA A 54 -11.94 25.91 -2.73
CA ALA A 54 -11.68 24.97 -3.81
C ALA A 54 -12.21 23.57 -3.47
N TYR A 55 -12.14 23.15 -2.21
CA TYR A 55 -12.72 21.89 -1.73
C TYR A 55 -14.26 21.88 -1.71
N THR A 56 -14.90 23.04 -1.73
CA THR A 56 -16.36 23.15 -1.78
C THR A 56 -16.89 23.20 -3.22
N TYR A 57 -16.19 23.92 -4.09
CA TYR A 57 -16.71 24.26 -5.43
C TYR A 57 -16.06 23.47 -6.56
N THR A 58 -15.05 22.61 -6.28
CA THR A 58 -14.38 21.82 -7.30
C THR A 58 -14.28 20.34 -6.95
N GLN A 59 -13.84 19.52 -7.89
CA GLN A 59 -13.56 18.10 -7.67
C GLN A 59 -12.38 17.84 -6.73
N LYS A 60 -11.59 18.85 -6.39
CA LYS A 60 -10.43 18.74 -5.47
C LYS A 60 -10.79 18.04 -4.16
N ALA A 61 -12.02 18.22 -3.68
CA ALA A 61 -12.49 17.57 -2.45
C ALA A 61 -12.44 16.03 -2.46
N ASN A 62 -12.56 15.40 -3.64
CA ASN A 62 -12.70 13.96 -3.75
C ASN A 62 -11.94 13.38 -4.96
N THR A 63 -10.87 14.03 -5.39
CA THR A 63 -10.07 13.57 -6.54
C THR A 63 -8.59 13.54 -6.19
N ILE A 64 -7.93 12.42 -6.46
CA ILE A 64 -6.49 12.21 -6.25
C ILE A 64 -5.77 11.97 -7.57
N ALA A 65 -4.46 12.24 -7.60
CA ALA A 65 -3.59 11.76 -8.67
C ALA A 65 -2.95 10.43 -8.27
N VAL A 66 -2.95 9.47 -9.18
CA VAL A 66 -2.16 8.23 -9.09
C VAL A 66 -0.93 8.43 -9.97
N VAL A 67 0.21 8.68 -9.34
CA VAL A 67 1.45 9.07 -10.01
C VAL A 67 2.41 7.90 -10.09
N SER A 68 2.93 7.62 -11.28
CA SER A 68 3.92 6.56 -11.53
C SER A 68 4.94 7.01 -12.57
N ASP A 69 6.15 6.47 -12.49
CA ASP A 69 7.16 6.50 -13.57
C ASP A 69 7.32 5.14 -14.26
N GLY A 70 6.56 4.13 -13.81
CA GLY A 70 6.58 2.78 -14.36
C GLY A 70 7.88 2.01 -14.12
N SER A 71 8.67 2.41 -13.10
CA SER A 71 10.01 1.83 -12.86
C SER A 71 10.00 0.57 -11.98
N ALA A 72 8.86 0.25 -11.34
CA ALA A 72 8.74 -0.90 -10.44
C ALA A 72 7.38 -1.61 -10.55
N VAL A 73 6.89 -1.76 -11.78
CA VAL A 73 5.59 -2.39 -12.04
C VAL A 73 5.63 -3.86 -11.63
N LEU A 74 4.66 -4.26 -10.83
CA LEU A 74 4.58 -5.56 -10.17
C LEU A 74 4.89 -6.75 -11.09
N GLY A 75 5.96 -7.49 -10.77
CA GLY A 75 6.40 -8.67 -11.51
C GLY A 75 7.03 -8.39 -12.88
N LEU A 76 6.95 -7.16 -13.40
CA LEU A 76 7.48 -6.76 -14.70
C LEU A 76 8.72 -5.85 -14.60
N GLY A 77 8.91 -5.20 -13.45
CA GLY A 77 10.03 -4.29 -13.23
C GLY A 77 9.87 -2.95 -13.93
N ASN A 78 10.97 -2.41 -14.47
CA ASN A 78 10.97 -1.13 -15.19
C ASN A 78 10.48 -1.30 -16.63
N ILE A 79 9.21 -1.04 -16.85
CA ILE A 79 8.57 -1.11 -18.19
C ILE A 79 8.22 0.27 -18.75
N GLY A 80 8.49 1.32 -17.98
CA GLY A 80 8.23 2.71 -18.35
C GLY A 80 6.78 3.17 -18.22
N PRO A 81 6.56 4.49 -18.35
CA PRO A 81 5.28 5.12 -18.00
C PRO A 81 4.13 4.69 -18.91
N LEU A 82 4.36 4.54 -20.21
CA LEU A 82 3.30 4.19 -21.16
C LEU A 82 2.78 2.75 -20.91
N ALA A 83 3.67 1.80 -20.67
CA ALA A 83 3.30 0.41 -20.40
C ALA A 83 2.70 0.23 -18.99
N ALA A 84 2.94 1.15 -18.06
CA ALA A 84 2.32 1.16 -16.73
C ALA A 84 0.86 1.67 -16.73
N MET A 85 0.42 2.38 -17.77
CA MET A 85 -0.95 2.95 -17.84
C MET A 85 -2.07 1.95 -17.49
N PRO A 86 -2.09 0.72 -18.02
CA PRO A 86 -3.17 -0.23 -17.68
C PRO A 86 -3.25 -0.57 -16.18
N VAL A 87 -2.12 -0.59 -15.48
CA VAL A 87 -2.07 -0.80 -14.02
C VAL A 87 -2.59 0.43 -13.30
N MET A 88 -2.15 1.62 -13.68
CA MET A 88 -2.57 2.89 -13.06
C MET A 88 -4.07 3.16 -13.27
N GLU A 89 -4.62 2.86 -14.45
CA GLU A 89 -6.07 2.89 -14.67
C GLU A 89 -6.81 1.88 -13.78
N GLY A 90 -6.25 0.69 -13.63
CA GLY A 90 -6.78 -0.31 -12.70
C GLY A 90 -6.82 0.21 -11.27
N LYS A 91 -5.73 0.83 -10.79
CA LYS A 91 -5.67 1.45 -9.46
C LYS A 91 -6.73 2.54 -9.29
N CYS A 92 -6.90 3.40 -10.28
CA CYS A 92 -7.94 4.43 -10.28
C CYS A 92 -9.36 3.84 -10.23
N ALA A 93 -9.61 2.78 -10.98
CA ALA A 93 -10.90 2.06 -10.96
C ALA A 93 -11.19 1.47 -9.58
N LEU A 94 -10.18 0.91 -8.89
CA LEU A 94 -10.32 0.39 -7.52
C LEU A 94 -10.61 1.51 -6.51
N PHE A 95 -9.94 2.67 -6.60
CA PHE A 95 -10.27 3.84 -5.78
C PHE A 95 -11.75 4.24 -5.93
N LYS A 96 -12.24 4.24 -7.16
CA LYS A 96 -13.65 4.58 -7.43
C LYS A 96 -14.61 3.51 -6.94
N ALA A 97 -14.34 2.25 -7.27
CA ALA A 97 -15.26 1.15 -6.96
C ALA A 97 -15.42 0.91 -5.45
N PHE A 98 -14.32 0.95 -4.70
CA PHE A 98 -14.33 0.64 -3.28
C PHE A 98 -14.50 1.88 -2.38
N GLY A 99 -13.78 2.97 -2.69
CA GLY A 99 -13.75 4.17 -1.85
C GLY A 99 -14.67 5.30 -2.29
N ASN A 100 -15.27 5.19 -3.48
CA ASN A 100 -15.93 6.32 -4.15
C ASN A 100 -15.03 7.57 -4.26
N VAL A 101 -13.71 7.37 -4.30
CA VAL A 101 -12.71 8.41 -4.54
C VAL A 101 -12.44 8.46 -6.04
N ASN A 102 -12.53 9.65 -6.64
CA ASN A 102 -12.11 9.82 -8.02
C ASN A 102 -10.58 9.82 -8.09
N ALA A 103 -10.03 9.14 -9.08
CA ALA A 103 -8.59 9.07 -9.26
C ALA A 103 -8.22 9.23 -10.74
N VAL A 104 -7.12 9.91 -10.99
CA VAL A 104 -6.61 10.19 -12.35
C VAL A 104 -5.20 9.63 -12.46
N PRO A 105 -4.92 8.76 -13.46
CA PRO A 105 -3.58 8.23 -13.68
C PRO A 105 -2.68 9.31 -14.28
N ILE A 106 -1.50 9.50 -13.71
CA ILE A 106 -0.47 10.44 -14.15
C ILE A 106 0.84 9.66 -14.30
N CYS A 107 1.12 9.18 -15.50
CA CYS A 107 2.35 8.46 -15.82
C CYS A 107 3.38 9.43 -16.37
N LEU A 108 4.51 9.58 -15.69
CA LEU A 108 5.54 10.57 -16.00
C LEU A 108 6.67 9.93 -16.81
N ASP A 109 7.03 10.56 -17.95
CA ASP A 109 8.15 10.13 -18.78
C ASP A 109 9.48 10.70 -18.25
N THR A 110 9.74 10.42 -16.98
CA THR A 110 11.00 10.73 -16.30
C THR A 110 11.17 9.85 -15.08
N GLN A 111 12.42 9.55 -14.74
CA GLN A 111 12.82 8.88 -13.50
C GLN A 111 13.70 9.77 -12.62
N ASP A 112 13.85 11.04 -12.99
CA ASP A 112 14.56 12.03 -12.20
C ASP A 112 13.70 12.48 -11.01
N VAL A 113 14.29 12.46 -9.81
CA VAL A 113 13.59 12.80 -8.56
C VAL A 113 13.10 14.24 -8.56
N ASP A 114 13.95 15.18 -9.00
CA ASP A 114 13.62 16.61 -9.01
C ASP A 114 12.48 16.91 -9.99
N GLU A 115 12.52 16.31 -11.18
CA GLU A 115 11.48 16.47 -12.20
C GLU A 115 10.15 15.88 -11.72
N ILE A 116 10.14 14.71 -11.10
CA ILE A 116 8.93 14.09 -10.54
C ILE A 116 8.34 14.99 -9.46
N VAL A 117 9.14 15.39 -8.46
CA VAL A 117 8.69 16.24 -7.35
C VAL A 117 8.13 17.57 -7.85
N GLU A 118 8.85 18.28 -8.72
CA GLU A 118 8.39 19.55 -9.26
C GLU A 118 7.13 19.42 -10.13
N THR A 119 6.99 18.32 -10.88
CA THR A 119 5.79 18.08 -11.69
C THR A 119 4.58 17.84 -10.76
N VAL A 120 4.72 17.00 -9.76
CA VAL A 120 3.62 16.69 -8.81
C VAL A 120 3.21 17.94 -8.04
N LYS A 121 4.15 18.78 -7.59
CA LYS A 121 3.86 20.07 -6.95
C LYS A 121 3.02 20.99 -7.82
N ARG A 122 3.31 21.07 -9.10
CA ARG A 122 2.55 21.91 -10.06
C ARG A 122 1.17 21.33 -10.34
N LEU A 123 0.96 20.03 -10.23
CA LEU A 123 -0.34 19.37 -10.37
C LEU A 123 -1.21 19.46 -9.11
N ALA A 124 -0.61 19.61 -7.93
CA ALA A 124 -1.27 19.54 -6.62
C ALA A 124 -2.49 20.49 -6.46
N PRO A 125 -2.56 21.69 -7.10
CA PRO A 125 -3.75 22.52 -7.00
C PRO A 125 -5.04 21.84 -7.48
N ALA A 126 -4.96 20.89 -8.42
CA ALA A 126 -6.13 20.19 -8.98
C ALA A 126 -6.60 19.00 -8.15
N PHE A 127 -5.77 18.52 -7.20
CA PHE A 127 -5.99 17.27 -6.46
C PHE A 127 -6.11 17.49 -4.95
N GLY A 128 -6.89 16.65 -4.30
CA GLY A 128 -7.01 16.58 -2.84
C GLY A 128 -5.99 15.67 -2.19
N GLY A 129 -5.27 14.85 -2.96
CA GLY A 129 -4.22 13.95 -2.49
C GLY A 129 -3.43 13.33 -3.63
N ILE A 130 -2.30 12.73 -3.30
CA ILE A 130 -1.37 12.09 -4.24
C ILE A 130 -1.12 10.65 -3.79
N ASN A 131 -1.44 9.69 -4.64
CA ASN A 131 -1.00 8.31 -4.50
C ASN A 131 0.21 8.08 -5.42
N LEU A 132 1.34 7.73 -4.83
CA LEU A 132 2.52 7.28 -5.57
C LEU A 132 2.41 5.77 -5.77
N GLU A 133 2.71 5.29 -6.98
CA GLU A 133 2.55 3.88 -7.35
C GLU A 133 3.69 3.43 -8.26
N ASP A 134 4.20 2.21 -8.04
CA ASP A 134 5.18 1.54 -8.92
C ASP A 134 6.46 2.37 -9.19
N ILE A 135 6.90 3.16 -8.21
CA ILE A 135 8.17 3.91 -8.25
C ILE A 135 9.23 3.13 -7.49
N SER A 136 10.35 2.85 -8.16
CA SER A 136 11.40 1.99 -7.61
C SER A 136 12.18 2.61 -6.44
N ALA A 137 12.52 1.77 -5.46
CA ALA A 137 13.50 2.14 -4.43
C ALA A 137 14.91 2.26 -5.03
N PRO A 138 15.79 3.17 -4.50
CA PRO A 138 15.55 4.01 -3.32
C PRO A 138 14.84 5.33 -3.61
N ARG A 139 14.62 5.70 -4.89
CA ARG A 139 14.06 7.00 -5.31
C ARG A 139 12.69 7.28 -4.71
N CYS A 140 11.84 6.25 -4.59
CA CYS A 140 10.50 6.39 -4.02
C CYS A 140 10.49 6.99 -2.61
N PHE A 141 11.51 6.71 -1.80
CA PHE A 141 11.62 7.26 -0.44
C PHE A 141 11.87 8.77 -0.46
N GLU A 142 12.78 9.21 -1.32
CA GLU A 142 13.10 10.63 -1.45
C GLU A 142 11.93 11.41 -2.03
N ILE A 143 11.32 10.90 -3.10
CA ILE A 143 10.16 11.51 -3.76
C ILE A 143 9.01 11.69 -2.75
N GLU A 144 8.65 10.62 -2.04
CA GLU A 144 7.57 10.67 -1.05
C GLU A 144 7.86 11.66 0.07
N ASN A 145 9.04 11.58 0.69
CA ASN A 145 9.40 12.46 1.80
C ASN A 145 9.37 13.94 1.38
N ARG A 146 9.96 14.28 0.24
CA ARG A 146 9.95 15.66 -0.26
C ARG A 146 8.53 16.15 -0.54
N LEU A 147 7.69 15.33 -1.18
CA LEU A 147 6.31 15.71 -1.44
C LEU A 147 5.48 15.87 -0.16
N ILE A 148 5.70 15.01 0.87
CA ILE A 148 5.07 15.16 2.18
C ILE A 148 5.46 16.49 2.84
N ASP A 149 6.73 16.91 2.70
CA ASP A 149 7.23 18.14 3.34
C ASP A 149 6.84 19.41 2.55
N GLU A 150 6.67 19.30 1.24
CA GLU A 150 6.46 20.46 0.35
C GLU A 150 4.99 20.68 -0.06
N LEU A 151 4.07 19.75 0.27
CA LEU A 151 2.64 19.84 -0.07
C LEU A 151 1.75 19.90 1.18
N ASP A 152 0.63 20.62 1.06
CA ASP A 152 -0.43 20.71 2.07
C ASP A 152 -1.60 19.75 1.79
N ILE A 153 -1.36 18.69 1.02
CA ILE A 153 -2.31 17.61 0.74
C ILE A 153 -1.66 16.25 1.03
N PRO A 154 -2.44 15.22 1.40
CA PRO A 154 -1.89 13.92 1.74
C PRO A 154 -1.15 13.29 0.55
N VAL A 155 0.06 12.81 0.82
CA VAL A 155 0.89 12.00 -0.09
C VAL A 155 1.07 10.62 0.53
N PHE A 156 0.95 9.57 -0.27
CA PHE A 156 1.01 8.19 0.19
C PHE A 156 1.54 7.28 -0.91
N HIS A 157 2.58 6.51 -0.62
CA HIS A 157 3.10 5.50 -1.54
C HIS A 157 2.50 4.15 -1.17
N ASP A 158 1.59 3.63 -2.00
CA ASP A 158 0.81 2.44 -1.64
C ASP A 158 1.65 1.17 -1.53
N ASP A 159 2.63 0.95 -2.42
CA ASP A 159 3.53 -0.21 -2.35
C ASP A 159 4.31 -0.29 -1.04
N GLN A 160 4.57 0.86 -0.40
CA GLN A 160 5.19 0.92 0.91
C GLN A 160 4.14 0.73 2.01
N HIS A 161 3.23 1.67 2.10
CA HIS A 161 2.39 1.85 3.28
C HIS A 161 1.10 1.05 3.23
N GLY A 162 0.48 0.90 2.05
CA GLY A 162 -0.68 0.03 1.88
C GLY A 162 -0.33 -1.41 2.20
N THR A 163 0.79 -1.89 1.65
CA THR A 163 1.31 -3.23 1.95
C THR A 163 1.64 -3.40 3.43
N ALA A 164 2.29 -2.41 4.06
CA ALA A 164 2.59 -2.48 5.49
C ALA A 164 1.34 -2.55 6.38
N ILE A 165 0.29 -1.80 6.05
CA ILE A 165 -0.98 -1.77 6.78
C ILE A 165 -1.66 -3.14 6.72
N VAL A 166 -1.78 -3.75 5.54
CA VAL A 166 -2.46 -5.04 5.40
C VAL A 166 -1.66 -6.18 6.00
N VAL A 167 -0.33 -6.16 5.89
CA VAL A 167 0.54 -7.14 6.58
C VAL A 167 0.37 -7.04 8.09
N LEU A 168 0.43 -5.83 8.65
CA LEU A 168 0.25 -5.65 10.09
C LEU A 168 -1.14 -6.09 10.54
N SER A 169 -2.19 -5.80 9.77
CA SER A 169 -3.55 -6.24 10.06
C SER A 169 -3.65 -7.77 10.16
N GLY A 170 -3.11 -8.48 9.18
CA GLY A 170 -3.05 -9.95 9.19
C GLY A 170 -2.23 -10.49 10.37
N VAL A 171 -1.09 -9.87 10.67
CA VAL A 171 -0.25 -10.24 11.82
C VAL A 171 -0.99 -10.04 13.14
N ILE A 172 -1.74 -8.95 13.32
CA ILE A 172 -2.56 -8.73 14.53
C ILE A 172 -3.50 -9.92 14.78
N ASN A 173 -4.21 -10.36 13.77
CA ASN A 173 -5.15 -11.48 13.88
C ASN A 173 -4.43 -12.83 14.01
N ALA A 174 -3.31 -13.02 13.33
CA ALA A 174 -2.49 -14.21 13.50
C ALA A 174 -1.94 -14.33 14.95
N LEU A 175 -1.56 -13.20 15.57
CA LEU A 175 -1.18 -13.18 16.99
C LEU A 175 -2.35 -13.52 17.93
N ARG A 176 -3.56 -12.99 17.64
CA ARG A 176 -4.77 -13.37 18.39
C ARG A 176 -5.03 -14.87 18.32
N LEU A 177 -4.90 -15.46 17.14
CA LEU A 177 -5.15 -16.89 16.91
C LEU A 177 -4.10 -17.79 17.59
N THR A 178 -2.82 -17.39 17.54
CA THR A 178 -1.71 -18.20 18.07
C THR A 178 -1.41 -17.92 19.53
N GLY A 179 -1.96 -16.85 20.11
CA GLY A 179 -1.67 -16.43 21.49
C GLY A 179 -0.26 -15.89 21.70
N LYS A 180 0.51 -15.67 20.62
CA LYS A 180 1.88 -15.13 20.71
C LYS A 180 1.84 -13.65 21.11
N LYS A 181 2.83 -13.23 21.89
CA LYS A 181 3.00 -11.81 22.29
C LYS A 181 3.99 -11.12 21.36
N LYS A 182 3.58 -10.01 20.77
CA LYS A 182 4.38 -9.27 19.79
C LYS A 182 5.77 -8.87 20.31
N GLU A 183 5.88 -8.56 21.61
CA GLU A 183 7.14 -8.15 22.27
C GLU A 183 8.16 -9.29 22.36
N GLU A 184 7.69 -10.55 22.32
CA GLU A 184 8.49 -11.76 22.46
C GLU A 184 8.81 -12.38 21.09
N CYS A 185 8.04 -12.04 20.03
CA CYS A 185 8.19 -12.62 18.71
C CYS A 185 9.50 -12.20 18.05
N ARG A 186 10.19 -13.20 17.46
CA ARG A 186 11.26 -12.99 16.47
C ARG A 186 10.64 -12.87 15.08
N VAL A 187 10.83 -11.74 14.44
CA VAL A 187 10.24 -11.39 13.15
C VAL A 187 11.31 -11.28 12.07
N ILE A 188 11.12 -11.97 10.97
CA ILE A 188 11.98 -11.90 9.79
C ILE A 188 11.20 -11.23 8.66
N VAL A 189 11.72 -10.12 8.14
CA VAL A 189 11.20 -9.47 6.93
C VAL A 189 12.24 -9.64 5.82
N ASN A 190 11.90 -10.42 4.82
CA ASN A 190 12.77 -10.72 3.70
C ASN A 190 12.38 -9.95 2.44
N GLY A 191 13.31 -9.11 1.97
CA GLY A 191 13.10 -8.13 0.92
C GLY A 191 13.16 -6.70 1.49
N ALA A 192 14.37 -6.20 1.75
CA ALA A 192 14.61 -4.88 2.36
C ALA A 192 14.52 -3.74 1.32
N GLY A 193 13.53 -3.80 0.44
CA GLY A 193 13.11 -2.74 -0.49
C GLY A 193 12.05 -1.82 0.11
N SER A 194 11.27 -1.17 -0.76
CA SER A 194 10.21 -0.22 -0.38
C SER A 194 9.20 -0.82 0.61
N ALA A 195 8.58 -1.95 0.25
CA ALA A 195 7.59 -2.63 1.09
C ALA A 195 8.20 -3.15 2.40
N GLY A 196 9.33 -3.86 2.34
CA GLY A 196 9.91 -4.47 3.53
C GLY A 196 10.35 -3.47 4.60
N ILE A 197 10.92 -2.34 4.18
CA ILE A 197 11.29 -1.25 5.10
C ILE A 197 10.03 -0.63 5.74
N ALA A 198 8.96 -0.42 4.96
CA ALA A 198 7.72 0.13 5.47
C ALA A 198 7.02 -0.84 6.46
N ILE A 199 6.98 -2.13 6.14
CA ILE A 199 6.48 -3.19 7.01
C ILE A 199 7.26 -3.20 8.33
N ALA A 200 8.59 -3.24 8.26
CA ALA A 200 9.44 -3.25 9.44
C ALA A 200 9.19 -2.03 10.34
N LYS A 201 9.14 -0.82 9.77
CA LYS A 201 8.84 0.41 10.50
C LYS A 201 7.47 0.34 11.19
N LEU A 202 6.43 -0.13 10.50
CA LEU A 202 5.09 -0.17 11.05
C LEU A 202 4.97 -1.23 12.16
N MET A 203 5.59 -2.40 11.99
CA MET A 203 5.64 -3.45 13.03
C MET A 203 6.39 -3.00 14.29
N LEU A 204 7.55 -2.34 14.14
CA LEU A 204 8.29 -1.77 15.27
C LEU A 204 7.42 -0.76 16.04
N SER A 205 6.72 0.11 15.34
CA SER A 205 5.82 1.09 15.97
C SER A 205 4.60 0.47 16.62
N TYR A 206 4.13 -0.67 16.12
CA TYR A 206 3.09 -1.45 16.77
C TYR A 206 3.58 -2.11 18.07
N GLY A 207 4.91 -2.24 18.25
CA GLY A 207 5.53 -2.72 19.49
C GLY A 207 6.34 -4.01 19.38
N PHE A 208 6.61 -4.51 18.17
CA PHE A 208 7.59 -5.59 17.99
C PHE A 208 8.98 -5.09 18.36
N LYS A 209 9.81 -5.96 18.97
CA LYS A 209 11.14 -5.58 19.47
C LYS A 209 12.29 -6.33 18.81
N ASN A 210 12.04 -7.54 18.33
CA ASN A 210 13.06 -8.40 17.74
C ASN A 210 12.73 -8.64 16.25
N LEU A 211 13.18 -7.70 15.40
CA LEU A 211 12.95 -7.73 13.97
C LEU A 211 14.29 -7.73 13.22
N ILE A 212 14.40 -8.61 12.23
CA ILE A 212 15.55 -8.75 11.35
C ILE A 212 15.10 -8.54 9.91
N LEU A 213 15.83 -7.68 9.19
CA LEU A 213 15.69 -7.50 7.76
C LEU A 213 16.69 -8.41 7.04
N CYS A 214 16.22 -9.07 5.98
CA CYS A 214 17.05 -9.83 5.05
C CYS A 214 16.91 -9.27 3.63
N ASP A 215 17.97 -9.44 2.86
CA ASP A 215 17.98 -9.21 1.42
C ASP A 215 18.56 -10.44 0.67
N LYS A 216 18.88 -10.25 -0.61
CA LYS A 216 19.48 -11.32 -1.44
C LYS A 216 20.81 -11.87 -0.92
N CYS A 217 21.49 -11.13 -0.04
CA CYS A 217 22.76 -11.54 0.55
C CYS A 217 22.58 -12.21 1.93
N GLY A 218 21.36 -12.25 2.48
CA GLY A 218 21.04 -12.77 3.80
C GLY A 218 20.67 -11.69 4.80
N ILE A 219 21.05 -11.88 6.07
CA ILE A 219 20.76 -10.95 7.16
C ILE A 219 21.50 -9.62 6.92
N ILE A 220 20.75 -8.51 7.00
CA ILE A 220 21.36 -7.18 6.97
C ILE A 220 21.95 -6.87 8.35
N CYS A 221 23.25 -6.64 8.39
CA CYS A 221 24.03 -6.38 9.59
C CYS A 221 25.04 -5.23 9.36
N SER A 222 25.81 -4.89 10.37
CA SER A 222 26.82 -3.80 10.29
C SER A 222 27.90 -4.04 9.22
N LYS A 223 28.15 -5.31 8.86
CA LYS A 223 29.14 -5.73 7.86
C LYS A 223 28.57 -5.89 6.46
N SER A 224 27.25 -5.73 6.26
CA SER A 224 26.64 -5.88 4.95
C SER A 224 27.14 -4.83 3.97
N GLU A 225 27.69 -5.27 2.85
CA GLU A 225 28.15 -4.39 1.77
C GLU A 225 26.99 -4.00 0.84
N GLY A 226 27.11 -2.85 0.18
CA GLY A 226 26.13 -2.39 -0.80
C GLY A 226 24.76 -1.99 -0.25
N THR A 227 24.63 -1.85 1.08
CA THR A 227 23.40 -1.41 1.71
C THR A 227 23.03 0.02 1.35
N THR A 228 21.75 0.27 1.09
CA THR A 228 21.21 1.62 0.85
C THR A 228 21.17 2.44 2.16
N ASP A 229 21.03 3.76 2.05
CA ASP A 229 20.87 4.62 3.23
C ASP A 229 19.64 4.25 4.06
N ALA A 230 18.54 3.85 3.40
CA ALA A 230 17.34 3.41 4.06
C ALA A 230 17.57 2.11 4.87
N GLN A 231 18.29 1.14 4.33
CA GLN A 231 18.68 -0.09 5.03
C GLN A 231 19.60 0.20 6.20
N ARG A 232 20.63 1.06 6.00
CA ARG A 232 21.53 1.49 7.09
C ARG A 232 20.79 2.21 8.23
N ALA A 233 19.78 3.01 7.88
CA ALA A 233 18.95 3.64 8.90
C ALA A 233 18.17 2.61 9.74
N MET A 234 17.71 1.53 9.11
CA MET A 234 16.98 0.45 9.79
C MET A 234 17.85 -0.34 10.77
N LEU A 235 19.16 -0.49 10.53
CA LEU A 235 20.06 -1.17 11.47
C LEU A 235 20.14 -0.52 12.85
N LYS A 236 19.72 0.73 12.99
CA LYS A 236 19.64 1.39 14.31
C LYS A 236 18.52 0.85 15.18
N VAL A 237 17.52 0.20 14.59
CA VAL A 237 16.27 -0.25 15.25
C VAL A 237 15.91 -1.70 14.94
N THR A 238 16.65 -2.37 14.07
CA THR A 238 16.50 -3.78 13.73
C THR A 238 17.82 -4.51 13.91
N ASN A 239 17.77 -5.85 14.04
CA ASN A 239 18.96 -6.69 14.22
C ASN A 239 19.93 -6.12 15.29
N LEU A 240 19.42 -5.76 16.47
CA LEU A 240 20.20 -5.12 17.55
C LEU A 240 21.32 -6.00 18.10
N ALA A 241 21.27 -7.30 17.85
CA ALA A 241 22.33 -8.26 18.20
C ALA A 241 23.44 -8.35 17.13
N ASP A 242 23.28 -7.63 16.02
CA ASP A 242 24.18 -7.64 14.84
C ASP A 242 24.42 -9.08 14.33
N GLU A 243 23.35 -9.90 14.28
CA GLU A 243 23.40 -11.26 13.77
C GLU A 243 23.79 -11.27 12.29
N GLU A 244 24.58 -12.27 11.92
CA GLU A 244 25.05 -12.50 10.56
C GLU A 244 24.55 -13.86 10.08
N GLY A 245 24.37 -14.03 8.76
CA GLY A 245 24.03 -15.31 8.18
C GLY A 245 23.11 -15.23 6.97
N SER A 246 22.69 -16.39 6.50
CA SER A 246 21.75 -16.55 5.40
C SER A 246 20.30 -16.31 5.86
N LEU A 247 19.37 -16.29 4.90
CA LEU A 247 17.94 -16.32 5.19
C LEU A 247 17.55 -17.55 6.05
N SER A 248 18.15 -18.70 5.76
CA SER A 248 17.91 -19.94 6.55
C SER A 248 18.34 -19.79 8.00
N ASP A 249 19.45 -19.07 8.26
CA ASP A 249 19.90 -18.80 9.63
C ASP A 249 18.96 -17.83 10.35
N ALA A 250 18.46 -16.82 9.64
CA ALA A 250 17.48 -15.87 10.17
C ALA A 250 16.18 -16.55 10.58
N MET A 251 15.66 -17.46 9.73
CA MET A 251 14.38 -18.13 9.96
C MET A 251 14.42 -19.14 11.12
N ARG A 252 15.59 -19.62 11.52
CA ARG A 252 15.70 -20.55 12.65
C ARG A 252 15.21 -19.92 13.95
N GLY A 253 14.18 -20.52 14.55
CA GLY A 253 13.55 -20.00 15.75
C GLY A 253 12.79 -18.69 15.54
N ALA A 254 12.42 -18.36 14.31
CA ALA A 254 11.54 -17.22 14.03
C ALA A 254 10.06 -17.58 14.30
N ASP A 255 9.29 -16.61 14.78
CA ASP A 255 7.85 -16.74 15.01
C ASP A 255 7.05 -16.24 13.80
N ILE A 256 7.56 -15.23 13.14
CA ILE A 256 6.89 -14.57 12.02
C ILE A 256 7.88 -14.39 10.87
N PHE A 257 7.48 -14.81 9.68
CA PHE A 257 8.17 -14.51 8.42
C PHE A 257 7.27 -13.69 7.51
N VAL A 258 7.79 -12.60 6.97
CA VAL A 258 7.14 -11.79 5.94
C VAL A 258 8.08 -11.68 4.74
N GLY A 259 7.70 -12.29 3.63
CA GLY A 259 8.42 -12.24 2.36
C GLY A 259 7.80 -11.21 1.41
N VAL A 260 8.61 -10.29 0.91
CA VAL A 260 8.28 -9.30 -0.13
C VAL A 260 9.44 -9.20 -1.13
N SER A 261 9.89 -10.35 -1.62
CA SER A 261 11.17 -10.43 -2.35
C SER A 261 11.08 -11.20 -3.67
N ALA A 262 11.47 -12.47 -3.68
CA ALA A 262 11.60 -13.26 -4.90
C ALA A 262 10.91 -14.63 -4.77
N PRO A 263 10.46 -15.22 -5.89
CA PRO A 263 9.74 -16.48 -5.86
C PRO A 263 10.64 -17.66 -5.42
N ASN A 264 10.01 -18.64 -4.72
CA ASN A 264 10.58 -19.95 -4.39
C ASN A 264 11.91 -19.91 -3.62
N ILE A 265 12.14 -18.92 -2.78
CA ILE A 265 13.38 -18.77 -1.99
C ILE A 265 13.29 -19.37 -0.59
N VAL A 266 12.10 -19.75 -0.13
CA VAL A 266 11.87 -20.38 1.16
C VAL A 266 11.63 -21.86 0.97
N SER A 267 12.42 -22.70 1.66
CA SER A 267 12.28 -24.17 1.62
C SER A 267 11.43 -24.70 2.78
N GLU A 268 10.99 -25.97 2.69
CA GLU A 268 10.29 -26.67 3.77
C GLU A 268 11.16 -26.76 5.04
N GLU A 269 12.47 -26.96 4.88
CA GLU A 269 13.41 -27.02 6.01
C GLU A 269 13.53 -25.68 6.74
N MET A 270 13.50 -24.56 6.00
CA MET A 270 13.48 -23.23 6.61
C MET A 270 12.21 -23.03 7.47
N VAL A 271 11.04 -23.39 6.93
CA VAL A 271 9.78 -23.30 7.67
C VAL A 271 9.79 -24.23 8.89
N SER A 272 10.23 -25.48 8.72
CA SER A 272 10.31 -26.44 9.84
C SER A 272 11.30 -26.03 10.93
N SER A 273 12.23 -25.12 10.65
CA SER A 273 13.17 -24.57 11.64
C SER A 273 12.63 -23.39 12.44
N MET A 274 11.46 -22.88 12.08
CA MET A 274 10.76 -21.84 12.83
C MET A 274 10.19 -22.36 14.15
N ASN A 275 9.77 -21.47 15.02
CA ASN A 275 9.08 -21.82 16.25
C ASN A 275 7.70 -22.44 15.97
N ASP A 276 7.18 -23.19 16.94
CA ASP A 276 5.81 -23.70 16.89
C ASP A 276 4.80 -22.57 16.66
N ASP A 277 3.69 -22.89 16.00
CA ASP A 277 2.65 -21.92 15.62
C ASP A 277 3.21 -20.78 14.76
N ALA A 278 4.12 -21.06 13.83
CA ALA A 278 4.73 -20.09 12.95
C ALA A 278 3.69 -19.37 12.06
N ILE A 279 3.89 -18.06 11.89
CA ILE A 279 3.10 -17.19 11.02
C ILE A 279 3.96 -16.84 9.81
N LEU A 280 3.44 -17.11 8.60
CA LEU A 280 4.22 -16.97 7.38
C LEU A 280 3.41 -16.25 6.30
N PHE A 281 3.87 -15.05 5.89
CA PHE A 281 3.27 -14.27 4.78
C PHE A 281 4.25 -14.23 3.61
N ALA A 282 3.90 -14.95 2.52
CA ALA A 282 4.70 -15.05 1.30
C ALA A 282 4.05 -14.19 0.20
N MET A 283 4.53 -12.95 0.06
CA MET A 283 3.85 -11.90 -0.68
C MET A 283 4.37 -11.68 -2.10
N ALA A 284 5.44 -12.36 -2.52
CA ALA A 284 5.98 -12.24 -3.87
C ALA A 284 4.93 -12.64 -4.93
N ASN A 285 4.85 -11.86 -6.00
CA ASN A 285 3.90 -12.06 -7.10
C ASN A 285 4.64 -12.14 -8.45
N PRO A 286 4.16 -12.95 -9.40
CA PRO A 286 2.99 -13.85 -9.34
C PRO A 286 3.23 -15.17 -8.61
N VAL A 287 4.47 -15.50 -8.29
CA VAL A 287 4.85 -16.73 -7.58
C VAL A 287 5.38 -16.35 -6.19
N PRO A 288 4.80 -16.92 -5.11
CA PRO A 288 5.21 -16.59 -3.75
C PRO A 288 6.60 -17.15 -3.41
N GLU A 289 7.19 -16.71 -2.30
CA GLU A 289 8.45 -17.24 -1.74
C GLU A 289 8.37 -18.74 -1.42
N ILE A 290 7.18 -19.19 -1.01
CA ILE A 290 6.78 -20.58 -0.81
C ILE A 290 5.26 -20.69 -0.99
N TYR A 291 4.78 -21.77 -1.57
CA TYR A 291 3.35 -22.01 -1.70
C TYR A 291 2.70 -22.35 -0.35
N PRO A 292 1.46 -21.86 -0.10
CA PRO A 292 0.78 -22.04 1.20
C PRO A 292 0.64 -23.49 1.65
N ASP A 293 0.33 -24.41 0.74
CA ASP A 293 0.20 -25.84 1.03
C ASP A 293 1.53 -26.48 1.43
N VAL A 294 2.64 -26.03 0.83
CA VAL A 294 3.99 -26.45 1.17
C VAL A 294 4.39 -25.94 2.56
N ALA A 295 4.15 -24.64 2.82
CA ALA A 295 4.45 -24.02 4.10
C ALA A 295 3.68 -24.67 5.27
N ARG A 296 2.40 -25.00 5.06
CA ARG A 296 1.59 -25.71 6.07
C ARG A 296 2.08 -27.12 6.35
N ARG A 297 2.45 -27.88 5.31
CA ARG A 297 3.06 -29.22 5.51
C ARG A 297 4.37 -29.15 6.30
N ALA A 298 5.11 -28.07 6.15
CA ALA A 298 6.35 -27.82 6.85
C ALA A 298 6.17 -27.31 8.30
N GLY A 299 4.93 -27.07 8.75
CA GLY A 299 4.61 -26.70 10.14
C GLY A 299 4.13 -25.27 10.37
N ALA A 300 4.01 -24.44 9.32
CA ALA A 300 3.43 -23.11 9.49
C ALA A 300 1.93 -23.22 9.84
N ARG A 301 1.51 -22.54 10.91
CA ARG A 301 0.11 -22.56 11.36
C ARG A 301 -0.74 -21.57 10.59
N VAL A 302 -0.26 -20.36 10.41
CA VAL A 302 -0.98 -19.32 9.68
C VAL A 302 -0.18 -18.94 8.44
N VAL A 303 -0.79 -19.07 7.27
CA VAL A 303 -0.14 -18.72 6.01
C VAL A 303 -1.01 -17.73 5.26
N GLY A 304 -0.41 -16.60 4.84
CA GLY A 304 -1.00 -15.60 3.97
C GLY A 304 -0.16 -15.40 2.70
N THR A 305 -0.79 -14.92 1.64
CA THR A 305 -0.15 -14.63 0.36
C THR A 305 -0.81 -13.46 -0.35
N GLY A 306 -0.11 -12.82 -1.30
CA GLY A 306 -0.69 -11.79 -2.16
C GLY A 306 -1.68 -12.31 -3.20
N ARG A 307 -1.78 -13.63 -3.39
CA ARG A 307 -2.60 -14.28 -4.41
C ARG A 307 -4.06 -14.45 -3.97
N SER A 308 -4.98 -14.24 -4.91
CA SER A 308 -6.43 -14.37 -4.68
C SER A 308 -6.96 -15.80 -4.73
N ASP A 309 -6.14 -16.77 -5.15
CA ASP A 309 -6.53 -18.17 -5.28
C ASP A 309 -6.20 -19.00 -4.02
N PHE A 310 -5.73 -18.36 -2.96
CA PHE A 310 -5.47 -18.97 -1.66
C PHE A 310 -6.19 -18.22 -0.53
N PRO A 311 -6.47 -18.88 0.60
CA PRO A 311 -6.95 -18.22 1.82
C PRO A 311 -5.99 -17.14 2.32
N ASN A 312 -6.51 -16.21 3.13
CA ASN A 312 -5.74 -15.12 3.71
C ASN A 312 -5.01 -14.27 2.66
N GLN A 313 -5.76 -13.81 1.64
CA GLN A 313 -5.18 -12.88 0.68
C GLN A 313 -4.80 -11.58 1.38
N ILE A 314 -3.51 -11.27 1.41
CA ILE A 314 -2.96 -10.02 1.91
C ILE A 314 -2.90 -9.04 0.72
N ASN A 315 -3.91 -8.18 0.59
CA ASN A 315 -4.07 -7.29 -0.55
C ASN A 315 -4.35 -5.85 -0.07
N ASN A 316 -3.55 -4.90 -0.54
CA ASN A 316 -3.67 -3.48 -0.18
C ASN A 316 -4.99 -2.83 -0.63
N VAL A 317 -5.76 -3.46 -1.50
CA VAL A 317 -7.09 -2.98 -1.94
C VAL A 317 -8.07 -2.77 -0.78
N VAL A 318 -7.93 -3.50 0.33
CA VAL A 318 -8.77 -3.30 1.52
C VAL A 318 -8.36 -2.06 2.34
N ALA A 319 -7.19 -1.48 2.08
CA ALA A 319 -6.63 -0.37 2.86
C ALA A 319 -6.66 0.96 2.10
N PHE A 320 -5.99 1.08 0.93
CA PHE A 320 -5.72 2.37 0.31
C PHE A 320 -6.97 3.19 -0.05
N PRO A 321 -8.11 2.60 -0.49
CA PRO A 321 -9.29 3.40 -0.78
C PRO A 321 -9.85 4.06 0.47
N GLY A 322 -9.86 3.34 1.60
CA GLY A 322 -10.28 3.84 2.90
C GLY A 322 -9.34 4.90 3.47
N ILE A 323 -8.03 4.73 3.30
CA ILE A 323 -7.02 5.71 3.71
C ILE A 323 -7.30 7.06 3.05
N PHE A 324 -7.39 7.09 1.72
CA PHE A 324 -7.65 8.34 1.01
C PHE A 324 -9.06 8.89 1.25
N LYS A 325 -10.07 8.03 1.31
CA LYS A 325 -11.42 8.47 1.68
C LYS A 325 -11.42 9.20 3.03
N GLY A 326 -10.85 8.58 4.06
CA GLY A 326 -10.79 9.17 5.39
C GLY A 326 -9.97 10.46 5.42
N ALA A 327 -8.82 10.49 4.76
CA ALA A 327 -7.96 11.67 4.69
C ALA A 327 -8.64 12.85 3.96
N LEU A 328 -9.31 12.59 2.84
CA LEU A 328 -10.04 13.62 2.08
C LEU A 328 -11.24 14.16 2.87
N GLU A 329 -12.05 13.29 3.49
CA GLU A 329 -13.20 13.67 4.30
C GLU A 329 -12.81 14.52 5.52
N ALA A 330 -11.65 14.20 6.13
CA ALA A 330 -11.10 14.97 7.26
C ALA A 330 -10.28 16.19 6.82
N ARG A 331 -10.06 16.40 5.52
CA ARG A 331 -9.13 17.41 4.97
C ARG A 331 -7.73 17.32 5.59
N ALA A 332 -7.26 16.10 5.83
CA ALA A 332 -5.92 15.88 6.36
C ALA A 332 -4.86 16.39 5.37
N THR A 333 -3.86 17.05 5.89
CA THR A 333 -2.70 17.49 5.09
C THR A 333 -1.66 16.39 4.92
N ARG A 334 -1.68 15.38 5.80
CA ARG A 334 -0.72 14.27 5.83
C ARG A 334 -1.41 12.97 6.24
N ILE A 335 -0.91 11.84 5.77
CA ILE A 335 -1.24 10.51 6.30
C ILE A 335 -0.18 10.14 7.33
N THR A 336 -0.52 10.30 8.60
CA THR A 336 0.41 10.13 9.72
C THR A 336 0.67 8.65 10.02
N HIS A 337 1.67 8.42 10.85
CA HIS A 337 1.99 7.08 11.33
C HIS A 337 0.84 6.47 12.15
N ASP A 338 0.22 7.28 13.00
CA ASP A 338 -0.91 6.85 13.83
C ASP A 338 -2.13 6.48 12.99
N MET A 339 -2.40 7.19 11.90
CA MET A 339 -3.44 6.83 10.93
C MET A 339 -3.18 5.45 10.31
N LYS A 340 -1.92 5.11 9.99
CA LYS A 340 -1.54 3.79 9.43
C LYS A 340 -1.76 2.67 10.45
N LEU A 341 -1.38 2.89 11.72
CA LEU A 341 -1.61 1.95 12.82
C LEU A 341 -3.10 1.76 13.11
N ALA A 342 -3.86 2.86 13.15
CA ALA A 342 -5.30 2.84 13.34
C ALA A 342 -6.01 2.08 12.20
N ALA A 343 -5.60 2.30 10.95
CA ALA A 343 -6.12 1.57 9.79
C ALA A 343 -5.86 0.07 9.87
N ALA A 344 -4.63 -0.35 10.22
CA ALA A 344 -4.30 -1.75 10.38
C ALA A 344 -5.12 -2.42 11.50
N SER A 345 -5.29 -1.72 12.63
CA SER A 345 -6.09 -2.20 13.75
C SER A 345 -7.58 -2.27 13.40
N ALA A 346 -8.11 -1.30 12.66
CA ALA A 346 -9.50 -1.28 12.23
C ALA A 346 -9.82 -2.43 11.26
N LEU A 347 -8.92 -2.73 10.33
CA LEU A 347 -9.05 -3.90 9.44
C LEU A 347 -9.03 -5.21 10.23
N ALA A 348 -8.08 -5.36 11.15
CA ALA A 348 -7.99 -6.56 11.99
C ALA A 348 -9.26 -6.78 12.82
N ALA A 349 -9.85 -5.71 13.34
CA ALA A 349 -11.07 -5.77 14.16
C ALA A 349 -12.34 -6.20 13.39
N LEU A 350 -12.31 -6.21 12.06
CA LEU A 350 -13.43 -6.70 11.24
C LEU A 350 -13.60 -8.21 11.31
N VAL A 351 -12.56 -8.94 11.64
CA VAL A 351 -12.62 -10.40 11.85
C VAL A 351 -12.99 -10.65 13.31
N SER A 352 -14.19 -11.14 13.53
CA SER A 352 -14.69 -11.48 14.87
C SER A 352 -13.96 -12.69 15.47
N ASP A 353 -14.09 -12.90 16.77
CA ASP A 353 -13.47 -14.06 17.43
C ASP A 353 -14.08 -15.39 16.96
N GLU A 354 -15.35 -15.39 16.54
CA GLU A 354 -16.05 -16.57 16.01
C GLU A 354 -15.60 -16.92 14.58
N GLU A 355 -15.20 -15.92 13.77
CA GLU A 355 -14.74 -16.10 12.39
C GLU A 355 -13.24 -16.44 12.33
N LEU A 356 -12.47 -16.00 13.33
CA LEU A 356 -11.02 -16.09 13.34
C LEU A 356 -10.52 -17.53 13.32
N CYS A 357 -9.85 -17.93 12.26
CA CYS A 357 -9.23 -19.24 12.11
C CYS A 357 -7.98 -19.17 11.22
N GLU A 358 -7.26 -20.28 11.04
CA GLU A 358 -6.03 -20.37 10.25
C GLU A 358 -6.22 -19.92 8.78
N ASP A 359 -7.44 -20.05 8.25
CA ASP A 359 -7.80 -19.69 6.89
C ASP A 359 -8.55 -18.35 6.76
N PHE A 360 -8.82 -17.66 7.88
CA PHE A 360 -9.54 -16.40 7.88
C PHE A 360 -8.99 -15.44 8.94
N ILE A 361 -7.89 -14.75 8.60
CA ILE A 361 -7.25 -13.72 9.43
C ILE A 361 -7.42 -12.30 8.87
N MET A 362 -7.99 -12.18 7.67
CA MET A 362 -8.20 -10.91 6.97
C MET A 362 -9.61 -10.83 6.41
N PRO A 363 -10.24 -9.65 6.37
CA PRO A 363 -11.48 -9.47 5.62
C PRO A 363 -11.23 -9.73 4.13
N GLU A 364 -12.24 -10.27 3.46
CA GLU A 364 -12.20 -10.45 2.01
C GLU A 364 -12.06 -9.10 1.28
N PRO A 365 -11.41 -9.06 0.10
CA PRO A 365 -11.24 -7.83 -0.68
C PRO A 365 -12.55 -7.08 -1.00
N PHE A 366 -13.66 -7.80 -1.08
CA PHE A 366 -14.99 -7.26 -1.37
C PHE A 366 -15.85 -7.02 -0.12
N ASP A 367 -15.29 -7.13 1.08
CA ASP A 367 -16.01 -6.79 2.31
C ASP A 367 -16.32 -5.28 2.34
N PRO A 368 -17.59 -4.87 2.24
CA PRO A 368 -17.95 -3.47 2.17
C PRO A 368 -17.63 -2.71 3.45
N ARG A 369 -17.38 -3.41 4.56
CA ARG A 369 -17.04 -2.81 5.85
C ARG A 369 -15.60 -2.30 5.87
N ALA A 370 -14.69 -2.89 5.07
CA ALA A 370 -13.25 -2.63 5.13
C ALA A 370 -12.93 -1.15 4.88
N VAL A 371 -13.43 -0.59 3.78
CA VAL A 371 -13.15 0.80 3.40
C VAL A 371 -13.71 1.80 4.42
N GLU A 372 -14.92 1.57 4.92
CA GLU A 372 -15.54 2.46 5.91
C GLU A 372 -14.83 2.39 7.27
N ALA A 373 -14.42 1.20 7.71
CA ALA A 373 -13.66 1.03 8.95
C ALA A 373 -12.31 1.76 8.89
N VAL A 374 -11.59 1.61 7.78
CA VAL A 374 -10.31 2.31 7.56
C VAL A 374 -10.54 3.82 7.49
N ALA A 375 -11.53 4.28 6.72
CA ALA A 375 -11.82 5.71 6.59
C ALA A 375 -12.20 6.34 7.94
N ALA A 376 -13.02 5.66 8.74
CA ALA A 376 -13.38 6.11 10.07
C ALA A 376 -12.16 6.21 11.00
N ALA A 377 -11.27 5.19 10.97
CA ALA A 377 -10.06 5.17 11.77
C ALA A 377 -9.12 6.34 11.41
N VAL A 378 -8.96 6.62 10.12
CA VAL A 378 -8.15 7.76 9.64
C VAL A 378 -8.75 9.10 10.05
N ARG A 379 -10.07 9.29 9.88
CA ARG A 379 -10.75 10.53 10.29
C ARG A 379 -10.58 10.83 11.78
N ASN A 380 -10.73 9.81 12.62
CA ASN A 380 -10.62 9.97 14.06
C ASN A 380 -9.24 10.45 14.51
N CYS A 381 -8.16 10.04 13.81
CA CYS A 381 -6.80 10.52 14.09
C CYS A 381 -6.58 12.01 13.71
N VAL A 382 -7.46 12.65 12.95
CA VAL A 382 -7.34 14.09 12.60
C VAL A 382 -8.07 14.96 13.63
N ALA A 383 -9.06 14.38 14.32
CA ALA A 383 -9.91 15.12 15.27
C ALA A 383 -9.23 15.31 16.64
N ASP A 384 -8.17 14.58 16.93
CA ASP A 384 -7.34 14.66 18.15
C ASP A 384 -6.12 15.57 17.93
#